data_fd416135c04c78196c9d42a6c4487439
#
_entry.id   fd416135c04c78196c9d42a6c4487439
#
_cell.length_a   1.000
_cell.length_b   1.000
_cell.length_c   1.000
_cell.angle_alpha   90.00
_cell.angle_beta   90.00
_cell.angle_gamma   90.00
#
_symmetry.space_group_name_H-M   'P 1'
#
loop_
_entity.id
_entity.type
_entity.pdbx_description
1 polymer ?
#
loop_
_entity_poly.entity_id
_entity_poly.type
_entity_poly.pdbx_seq_one_letter_code
_entity_poly.pdbx_strand_id
1 'polypeptide(L)'
;MKVGRPKKTIIVREYQLEIGTVQVFGDYMISNFDEGITITMDRMFQILGIMEIHFRNKNFGYISLRKNSFAIDPMIYNQLREIQNLKAYAVVSIKEIDMHNFHIEKLFYKKPMKFFIDQGNALAWIKRRVKSIKAT
;
A
#
# COMPACT_ATOMS: atom_id res chain seq x y z
N MET A 1 -25.68 -25.89 -6.71
CA MET A 1 -25.08 -25.09 -5.75
C MET A 1 -23.79 -24.53 -6.22
N LYS A 2 -23.46 -23.49 -5.64
CA LYS A 2 -22.41 -22.78 -6.07
C LYS A 2 -21.22 -23.13 -5.37
N VAL A 3 -20.42 -23.84 -5.85
CA VAL A 3 -19.33 -24.25 -5.19
C VAL A 3 -18.14 -23.63 -5.70
N GLY A 4 -17.22 -23.37 -4.92
CA GLY A 4 -15.96 -22.86 -5.35
C GLY A 4 -15.98 -21.48 -5.94
N ARG A 5 -17.06 -20.76 -5.71
CA ARG A 5 -17.07 -19.45 -6.18
C ARG A 5 -16.09 -18.66 -5.38
N PRO A 6 -15.14 -17.99 -5.98
CA PRO A 6 -14.18 -17.20 -5.21
C PRO A 6 -14.91 -16.10 -4.46
N LYS A 7 -14.44 -15.84 -3.26
CA LYS A 7 -14.95 -14.78 -2.50
C LYS A 7 -14.65 -13.50 -3.21
N LYS A 8 -15.62 -12.67 -3.43
CA LYS A 8 -15.39 -11.39 -4.07
C LYS A 8 -14.70 -10.46 -3.13
N THR A 9 -13.76 -9.72 -3.67
CA THR A 9 -13.12 -8.66 -2.90
C THR A 9 -14.00 -7.44 -2.98
N ILE A 10 -14.40 -6.93 -1.85
CA ILE A 10 -15.31 -5.80 -1.79
C ILE A 10 -14.56 -4.54 -1.40
N ILE A 11 -14.68 -3.50 -2.23
CA ILE A 11 -14.12 -2.20 -1.93
C ILE A 11 -15.00 -1.54 -0.88
N VAL A 12 -14.41 -1.22 0.27
CA VAL A 12 -15.13 -0.52 1.33
C VAL A 12 -15.31 0.93 0.95
N ARG A 13 -14.29 1.54 0.36
CA ARG A 13 -14.34 2.92 -0.05
C ARG A 13 -13.31 3.20 -1.13
N GLU A 14 -13.66 4.06 -2.07
CA GLU A 14 -12.70 4.52 -3.07
C GLU A 14 -12.59 6.03 -2.97
N TYR A 15 -11.37 6.54 -2.95
CA TYR A 15 -11.10 7.96 -2.87
C TYR A 15 -10.49 8.44 -4.19
N GLN A 16 -11.05 9.54 -4.71
CA GLN A 16 -10.49 10.21 -5.87
C GLN A 16 -9.77 11.43 -5.33
N LEU A 17 -8.45 11.35 -5.24
CA LEU A 17 -7.65 12.42 -4.68
C LEU A 17 -6.97 13.22 -5.80
N GLU A 18 -6.44 14.36 -5.43
CA GLU A 18 -5.67 15.17 -6.35
C GLU A 18 -4.47 14.39 -6.91
N ILE A 19 -3.93 13.50 -6.12
CA ILE A 19 -2.72 12.75 -6.48
C ILE A 19 -3.00 11.40 -7.14
N GLY A 20 -4.25 10.99 -7.22
CA GLY A 20 -4.62 9.70 -7.80
C GLY A 20 -5.73 9.04 -7.02
N THR A 21 -5.85 7.74 -7.14
CA THR A 21 -6.92 7.01 -6.49
C THR A 21 -6.40 6.13 -5.35
N VAL A 22 -7.24 5.95 -4.35
CA VAL A 22 -6.97 5.03 -3.25
C VAL A 22 -8.20 4.18 -3.04
N GLN A 23 -8.02 2.87 -3.04
CA GLN A 23 -9.09 1.92 -2.77
C GLN A 23 -8.85 1.28 -1.42
N VAL A 24 -9.85 1.31 -0.55
CA VAL A 24 -9.77 0.74 0.78
C VAL A 24 -10.57 -0.56 0.83
N PHE A 25 -9.94 -1.61 1.34
CA PHE A 25 -10.56 -2.91 1.52
C PHE A 25 -10.59 -3.24 3.02
N GLY A 26 -11.01 -4.43 3.37
CA GLY A 26 -11.17 -4.78 4.78
C GLY A 26 -9.91 -4.65 5.62
N ASP A 27 -8.80 -5.18 5.13
CA ASP A 27 -7.54 -5.17 5.88
C ASP A 27 -6.34 -4.70 5.05
N TYR A 28 -6.60 -4.00 3.96
CA TYR A 28 -5.54 -3.43 3.15
C TYR A 28 -6.08 -2.29 2.29
N MET A 29 -5.18 -1.50 1.73
CA MET A 29 -5.53 -0.45 0.80
C MET A 29 -4.55 -0.44 -0.37
N ILE A 30 -4.99 0.09 -1.50
CA ILE A 30 -4.19 0.17 -2.71
C ILE A 30 -4.18 1.62 -3.20
N SER A 31 -2.99 2.17 -3.45
CA SER A 31 -2.88 3.47 -4.07
C SER A 31 -2.43 3.32 -5.52
N ASN A 32 -2.93 4.21 -6.38
CA ASN A 32 -2.55 4.27 -7.77
C ASN A 32 -2.41 5.76 -8.10
N PHE A 33 -1.18 6.27 -8.02
CA PHE A 33 -0.92 7.69 -8.18
C PHE A 33 -0.82 8.08 -9.64
N ASP A 34 -1.07 9.35 -9.93
CA ASP A 34 -1.07 9.86 -11.29
C ASP A 34 0.33 10.03 -11.86
N GLU A 35 0.38 10.05 -13.19
CA GLU A 35 1.64 10.21 -13.92
C GLU A 35 2.27 11.57 -13.65
N GLY A 36 3.57 11.58 -13.38
CA GLY A 36 4.35 12.83 -13.34
C GLY A 36 4.25 13.62 -12.06
N ILE A 37 3.53 13.15 -11.06
CA ILE A 37 3.42 13.90 -9.80
C ILE A 37 4.55 13.54 -8.85
N THR A 38 4.71 14.34 -7.82
CA THR A 38 5.62 14.06 -6.72
C THR A 38 4.80 13.95 -5.45
N ILE A 39 4.96 12.85 -4.75
CA ILE A 39 4.30 12.65 -3.46
C ILE A 39 5.18 13.28 -2.38
N THR A 40 4.77 14.46 -1.95
CA THR A 40 5.44 15.21 -0.88
C THR A 40 4.79 14.84 0.45
N MET A 41 5.36 15.31 1.54
CA MET A 41 4.75 15.10 2.85
C MET A 41 3.34 15.67 2.93
N ASP A 42 3.14 16.87 2.36
CA ASP A 42 1.80 17.47 2.36
C ASP A 42 0.79 16.58 1.66
N ARG A 43 1.17 16.01 0.53
CA ARG A 43 0.27 15.13 -0.21
C ARG A 43 0.07 13.81 0.50
N MET A 44 1.10 13.33 1.19
CA MET A 44 0.99 12.07 1.92
C MET A 44 0.04 12.18 3.11
N PHE A 45 -0.19 13.37 3.64
CA PHE A 45 -1.15 13.53 4.73
C PHE A 45 -2.54 13.02 4.38
N GLN A 46 -2.93 13.11 3.10
CA GLN A 46 -4.22 12.57 2.68
C GLN A 46 -4.25 11.06 2.86
N ILE A 47 -3.16 10.41 2.51
CA ILE A 47 -3.05 8.95 2.64
C ILE A 47 -3.03 8.54 4.10
N LEU A 48 -2.28 9.27 4.92
CA LEU A 48 -2.21 9.00 6.36
C LEU A 48 -3.58 9.16 7.01
N GLY A 49 -4.36 10.15 6.56
CA GLY A 49 -5.71 10.36 7.06
C GLY A 49 -6.63 9.19 6.73
N ILE A 50 -6.51 8.64 5.53
CA ILE A 50 -7.29 7.48 5.12
C ILE A 50 -6.93 6.28 5.99
N MET A 51 -5.64 6.08 6.25
CA MET A 51 -5.19 5.00 7.11
C MET A 51 -5.77 5.14 8.52
N GLU A 52 -5.78 6.36 9.03
CA GLU A 52 -6.31 6.62 10.36
C GLU A 52 -7.82 6.35 10.44
N ILE A 53 -8.56 6.78 9.43
CA ILE A 53 -10.00 6.58 9.42
C ILE A 53 -10.38 5.10 9.34
N HIS A 54 -9.72 4.35 8.48
CA HIS A 54 -10.14 2.99 8.20
C HIS A 54 -9.44 1.90 9.01
N PHE A 55 -8.22 2.17 9.47
CA PHE A 55 -7.42 1.12 10.10
C PHE A 55 -6.87 1.48 11.47
N ARG A 56 -7.48 2.47 12.12
CA ARG A 56 -6.96 2.95 13.42
C ARG A 56 -6.66 1.84 14.42
N ASN A 57 -7.54 0.89 14.52
CA ASN A 57 -7.45 -0.16 15.53
C ASN A 57 -7.30 -1.56 14.97
N LYS A 58 -6.77 -1.68 13.76
CA LYS A 58 -6.54 -3.02 13.23
C LYS A 58 -5.34 -3.07 12.31
N ASN A 59 -4.74 -4.22 12.25
CA ASN A 59 -3.58 -4.45 11.39
C ASN A 59 -4.02 -4.39 9.93
N PHE A 60 -3.18 -3.83 9.08
CA PHE A 60 -3.51 -3.70 7.67
C PHE A 60 -2.25 -3.70 6.82
N GLY A 61 -2.46 -3.83 5.52
CA GLY A 61 -1.40 -3.77 4.53
C GLY A 61 -1.62 -2.66 3.54
N TYR A 62 -0.56 -2.29 2.86
CA TYR A 62 -0.61 -1.22 1.88
C TYR A 62 0.07 -1.69 0.59
N ILE A 63 -0.61 -1.51 -0.53
CA ILE A 63 -0.09 -1.83 -1.84
C ILE A 63 0.07 -0.55 -2.64
N SER A 64 1.31 -0.25 -3.04
CA SER A 64 1.59 0.86 -3.94
C SER A 64 1.62 0.29 -5.36
N LEU A 65 0.55 0.52 -6.11
CA LEU A 65 0.44 -0.01 -7.46
C LEU A 65 1.00 1.05 -8.41
N ARG A 66 2.13 0.75 -9.03
CA ARG A 66 2.86 1.74 -9.81
C ARG A 66 2.71 1.51 -11.30
N LYS A 67 1.53 1.81 -11.80
CA LYS A 67 1.25 1.77 -13.23
C LYS A 67 1.82 3.00 -13.92
N ASN A 68 1.79 4.13 -13.23
CA ASN A 68 2.28 5.40 -13.74
C ASN A 68 3.63 5.72 -13.13
N SER A 69 4.36 6.63 -13.75
CA SER A 69 5.65 7.08 -13.22
C SER A 69 5.44 8.32 -12.38
N PHE A 70 5.89 8.25 -11.13
CA PHE A 70 5.79 9.37 -10.21
C PHE A 70 6.96 9.28 -9.23
N ALA A 71 7.19 10.37 -8.52
CA ALA A 71 8.28 10.43 -7.55
C ALA A 71 7.71 10.43 -6.13
N ILE A 72 8.45 9.83 -5.21
CA ILE A 72 8.10 9.85 -3.80
C ILE A 72 9.28 10.43 -3.04
N ASP A 73 9.00 11.42 -2.19
CA ASP A 73 10.01 11.94 -1.29
C ASP A 73 10.32 10.83 -0.26
N PRO A 74 11.55 10.32 -0.23
CA PRO A 74 11.85 9.19 0.67
C PRO A 74 11.68 9.50 2.15
N MET A 75 11.65 10.76 2.53
CA MET A 75 11.42 11.13 3.92
C MET A 75 10.03 10.71 4.41
N ILE A 76 9.10 10.47 3.48
CA ILE A 76 7.76 9.98 3.79
C ILE A 76 7.82 8.66 4.55
N TYR A 77 8.81 7.84 4.26
CA TYR A 77 8.93 6.52 4.89
C TYR A 77 9.21 6.62 6.39
N ASN A 78 9.75 7.74 6.85
CA ASN A 78 9.93 7.96 8.28
C ASN A 78 8.57 8.03 8.98
N GLN A 79 7.58 8.63 8.33
CA GLN A 79 6.23 8.72 8.89
C GLN A 79 5.51 7.39 8.79
N LEU A 80 5.61 6.72 7.65
CA LEU A 80 4.96 5.43 7.46
C LEU A 80 5.50 4.39 8.43
N ARG A 81 6.78 4.47 8.74
CA ARG A 81 7.42 3.55 9.67
C ARG A 81 6.81 3.62 11.07
N GLU A 82 6.32 4.79 11.45
CA GLU A 82 5.74 4.98 12.78
C GLU A 82 4.34 4.41 12.93
N ILE A 83 3.71 4.00 11.85
CA ILE A 83 2.36 3.43 11.91
C ILE A 83 2.49 1.97 12.31
N GLN A 84 2.24 1.70 13.59
CA GLN A 84 2.47 0.39 14.17
C GLN A 84 1.62 -0.72 13.56
N ASN A 85 0.42 -0.44 13.18
CA ASN A 85 -0.47 -1.46 12.62
C ASN A 85 -0.39 -1.60 11.10
N LEU A 86 0.51 -0.87 10.45
CA LEU A 86 0.84 -1.11 9.05
C LEU A 86 1.86 -2.24 9.01
N LYS A 87 1.39 -3.44 8.70
CA LYS A 87 2.19 -4.65 8.86
C LYS A 87 2.89 -5.14 7.60
N ALA A 88 2.48 -4.65 6.46
CA ALA A 88 3.07 -5.09 5.20
C ALA A 88 2.90 -4.01 4.15
N TYR A 89 3.97 -3.74 3.41
CA TYR A 89 3.97 -2.72 2.37
C TYR A 89 4.48 -3.38 1.09
N ALA A 90 3.62 -3.50 0.10
CA ALA A 90 3.99 -4.10 -1.17
C ALA A 90 4.07 -3.05 -2.25
N VAL A 91 5.09 -3.14 -3.09
CA VAL A 91 5.21 -2.32 -4.28
C VAL A 91 4.98 -3.24 -5.47
N VAL A 92 4.05 -2.87 -6.35
CA VAL A 92 3.74 -3.65 -7.54
C VAL A 92 4.07 -2.86 -8.77
N SER A 93 4.97 -3.37 -9.60
CA SER A 93 5.37 -2.70 -10.83
C SER A 93 6.04 -3.69 -11.77
N ILE A 94 5.98 -3.42 -13.08
CA ILE A 94 6.72 -4.18 -14.07
C ILE A 94 7.87 -3.35 -14.62
N LYS A 95 8.08 -2.15 -14.09
CA LYS A 95 9.12 -1.23 -14.59
C LYS A 95 10.40 -1.38 -13.80
N GLU A 96 11.51 -1.46 -14.54
CA GLU A 96 12.82 -1.64 -13.92
C GLU A 96 13.21 -0.49 -13.01
N ILE A 97 12.85 0.72 -13.43
CA ILE A 97 13.17 1.90 -12.62
C ILE A 97 12.49 1.84 -11.24
N ASP A 98 11.30 1.28 -11.18
CA ASP A 98 10.59 1.14 -9.91
C ASP A 98 11.26 0.13 -9.00
N MET A 99 11.81 -0.93 -9.57
CA MET A 99 12.57 -1.91 -8.81
C MET A 99 13.80 -1.23 -8.20
N HIS A 100 14.49 -0.40 -8.99
CA HIS A 100 15.66 0.31 -8.51
C HIS A 100 15.30 1.24 -7.36
N ASN A 101 14.23 2.02 -7.55
CA ASN A 101 13.78 2.96 -6.52
C ASN A 101 13.31 2.23 -5.26
N PHE A 102 12.71 1.05 -5.43
CA PHE A 102 12.26 0.24 -4.31
C PHE A 102 13.41 -0.08 -3.35
N HIS A 103 14.57 -0.41 -3.89
CA HIS A 103 15.71 -0.73 -3.03
C HIS A 103 16.13 0.46 -2.17
N ILE A 104 16.00 1.66 -2.71
CA ILE A 104 16.30 2.87 -1.96
C ILE A 104 15.23 3.12 -0.90
N GLU A 105 13.97 2.99 -1.29
CA GLU A 105 12.85 3.21 -0.38
C GLU A 105 12.91 2.27 0.81
N LYS A 106 13.29 1.04 0.55
CA LYS A 106 13.39 0.03 1.59
C LYS A 106 14.40 0.42 2.67
N LEU A 107 15.45 1.11 2.30
CA LEU A 107 16.45 1.57 3.25
C LEU A 107 15.87 2.57 4.24
N PHE A 108 14.91 3.37 3.79
CA PHE A 108 14.27 4.36 4.65
C PHE A 108 13.15 3.77 5.48
N TYR A 109 12.40 2.83 4.90
CA TYR A 109 11.21 2.29 5.58
C TYR A 109 11.56 1.38 6.76
N LYS A 110 12.52 0.51 6.59
CA LYS A 110 13.03 -0.37 7.67
C LYS A 110 11.98 -1.27 8.32
N LYS A 111 10.92 -1.59 7.61
CA LYS A 111 9.89 -2.54 8.04
C LYS A 111 9.63 -3.49 6.87
N PRO A 112 8.79 -4.51 7.05
CA PRO A 112 8.53 -5.45 5.96
C PRO A 112 8.00 -4.75 4.72
N MET A 113 8.75 -4.82 3.63
CA MET A 113 8.46 -4.19 2.36
C MET A 113 8.96 -5.09 1.26
N LYS A 114 8.10 -5.38 0.28
CA LYS A 114 8.44 -6.33 -0.76
C LYS A 114 7.96 -5.88 -2.13
N PHE A 115 8.74 -6.22 -3.15
CA PHE A 115 8.44 -5.85 -4.53
C PHE A 115 7.83 -7.04 -5.27
N PHE A 116 6.79 -6.78 -6.06
CA PHE A 116 6.11 -7.81 -6.85
C PHE A 116 5.88 -7.31 -8.25
N ILE A 117 5.85 -8.23 -9.20
CA ILE A 117 5.54 -7.87 -10.58
C ILE A 117 4.06 -8.04 -10.90
N ASP A 118 3.30 -8.69 -10.02
CA ASP A 118 1.86 -8.80 -10.22
C ASP A 118 1.11 -8.58 -8.91
N GLN A 119 -0.10 -8.09 -9.04
CA GLN A 119 -0.90 -7.71 -7.89
C GLN A 119 -1.40 -8.90 -7.09
N GLY A 120 -1.64 -10.03 -7.75
CA GLY A 120 -2.15 -11.21 -7.06
C GLY A 120 -1.18 -11.73 -6.00
N ASN A 121 0.11 -11.83 -6.38
CA ASN A 121 1.11 -12.29 -5.44
C ASN A 121 1.35 -11.28 -4.32
N ALA A 122 1.27 -9.99 -4.66
CA ALA A 122 1.39 -8.95 -3.63
C ALA A 122 0.28 -9.08 -2.60
N LEU A 123 -0.95 -9.26 -3.08
CA LEU A 123 -2.10 -9.38 -2.18
C LEU A 123 -1.99 -10.62 -1.31
N ALA A 124 -1.54 -11.73 -1.87
CA ALA A 124 -1.36 -12.95 -1.10
C ALA A 124 -0.36 -12.74 0.03
N TRP A 125 0.74 -12.05 -0.26
CA TRP A 125 1.75 -11.76 0.75
C TRP A 125 1.20 -10.82 1.84
N ILE A 126 0.48 -9.77 1.43
CA ILE A 126 -0.16 -8.83 2.36
C ILE A 126 -1.09 -9.59 3.31
N LYS A 127 -1.93 -10.44 2.76
CA LYS A 127 -2.90 -11.18 3.56
C LYS A 127 -2.22 -12.08 4.59
N ARG A 128 -1.16 -12.74 4.19
CA ARG A 128 -0.42 -13.60 5.12
C ARG A 128 0.21 -12.79 6.24
N ARG A 129 0.82 -11.67 5.89
CA ARG A 129 1.49 -10.83 6.88
C ARG A 129 0.52 -10.23 7.88
N VAL A 130 -0.59 -9.70 7.38
CA VAL A 130 -1.58 -9.07 8.24
C VAL A 130 -2.22 -10.09 9.17
N LYS A 131 -2.50 -11.27 8.64
CA LYS A 131 -3.19 -12.31 9.39
C LYS A 131 -2.30 -12.99 10.41
N SER A 132 -1.04 -13.20 10.06
CA SER A 132 -0.14 -13.97 10.91
C SER A 132 0.32 -13.20 12.14
N ILE A 133 0.20 -11.87 12.14
CA ILE A 133 0.61 -11.07 13.27
C ILE A 133 -0.60 -10.81 14.14
N LYS A 134 -0.71 -11.57 15.20
CA LYS A 134 -1.86 -11.44 16.09
C LYS A 134 -1.60 -10.43 17.16
N ALA A 135 -2.67 -9.79 17.59
CA ALA A 135 -2.57 -8.90 18.73
C ALA A 135 -2.36 -9.77 19.96
N THR A 136 -1.42 -9.47 20.74
CA THR A 136 -1.16 -10.22 21.97
C THR A 136 -1.31 -9.34 23.17
#